data_e19c59ce9da3831457a8e612458f33f2
#
_entry.id   e19c59ce9da3831457a8e612458f33f2
#
_cell.length_a   1.000
_cell.length_b   1.000
_cell.length_c   1.000
_cell.angle_alpha   90.00
_cell.angle_beta   90.00
_cell.angle_gamma   90.00
#
_symmetry.space_group_name_H-M   'P 1'
#
loop_
_entity.id
_entity.type
_entity.pdbx_description
1 polymer ?
#
loop_
_entity_poly.entity_id
_entity_poly.type
_entity_poly.pdbx_seq_one_letter_code
_entity_poly.pdbx_strand_id
1 'polypeptide(L)'
;KELISIYKKLYPKLNDEIAFSNNKNKKIKIGFISEFFTNHTIIKLFEGLIYKLDKSKFDVFVIYSHKTLPGSRHDEIKRNSILYNYENVFLPKNFSEKVEIIKEYNLDILFYTDIHMSENLYFLTLLKLARYQITSWGHPETTGNPKIDFFLSSTLLETDNFKKKYSEKVLLSKYLPMYFYKPKVINNLKDEMLVNKNVYSCPQNLIKMHPSFDIAIKEILNKDKKARVYFIKD
;
A
#
# COMPACT_ATOMS: atom_id res chain seq x y z
N LYS A 1 -20.45 8.32 5.13
CA LYS A 1 -21.75 8.19 4.42
C LYS A 1 -22.10 9.48 3.68
N GLU A 2 -21.95 10.66 4.28
CA GLU A 2 -22.24 11.95 3.65
C GLU A 2 -21.38 12.20 2.40
N LEU A 3 -20.06 11.98 2.49
CA LEU A 3 -19.14 12.16 1.37
C LEU A 3 -19.56 11.29 0.15
N ILE A 4 -19.93 10.04 0.39
CA ILE A 4 -20.43 9.14 -0.68
C ILE A 4 -21.71 9.68 -1.30
N SER A 5 -22.62 10.22 -0.48
CA SER A 5 -23.86 10.83 -0.98
C SER A 5 -23.59 12.05 -1.86
N ILE A 6 -22.67 12.91 -1.43
CA ILE A 6 -22.25 14.10 -2.21
C ILE A 6 -21.62 13.64 -3.53
N TYR A 7 -20.72 12.67 -3.46
CA TYR A 7 -20.00 12.15 -4.62
C TYR A 7 -20.95 11.55 -5.68
N LYS A 8 -21.95 10.79 -5.22
CA LYS A 8 -23.00 10.25 -6.10
C LYS A 8 -23.82 11.34 -6.81
N LYS A 9 -24.06 12.47 -6.15
CA LYS A 9 -24.75 13.60 -6.76
C LYS A 9 -23.88 14.30 -7.82
N LEU A 10 -22.58 14.45 -7.55
CA LEU A 10 -21.64 15.10 -8.46
C LEU A 10 -21.33 14.25 -9.70
N TYR A 11 -21.30 12.95 -9.56
CA TYR A 11 -20.93 12.00 -10.60
C TYR A 11 -21.98 10.88 -10.78
N PRO A 12 -23.22 11.21 -11.17
CA PRO A 12 -24.30 10.23 -11.25
C PRO A 12 -24.02 9.09 -12.25
N LYS A 13 -23.35 9.40 -13.38
CA LYS A 13 -23.00 8.40 -14.40
C LYS A 13 -21.95 7.36 -13.94
N LEU A 14 -21.20 7.66 -12.87
CA LEU A 14 -20.19 6.73 -12.36
C LEU A 14 -20.75 5.73 -11.34
N ASN A 15 -22.03 5.86 -10.98
CA ASN A 15 -22.68 5.01 -9.98
C ASN A 15 -23.28 3.71 -10.52
N ASP A 16 -23.20 3.47 -11.82
CA ASP A 16 -23.74 2.28 -12.43
C ASP A 16 -23.05 1.04 -11.86
N GLU A 17 -23.86 0.12 -11.34
CA GLU A 17 -23.35 -1.14 -10.81
C GLU A 17 -22.77 -1.96 -11.96
N ILE A 18 -21.54 -2.39 -11.79
CA ILE A 18 -20.88 -3.26 -12.75
C ILE A 18 -21.48 -4.65 -12.59
N ALA A 19 -22.03 -5.21 -13.67
CA ALA A 19 -22.42 -6.60 -13.71
C ALA A 19 -21.19 -7.50 -13.82
N PHE A 20 -20.79 -8.11 -12.72
CA PHE A 20 -19.66 -9.04 -12.71
C PHE A 20 -20.05 -10.41 -13.21
N SER A 21 -19.37 -10.92 -14.24
CA SER A 21 -19.67 -12.24 -14.79
C SER A 21 -19.20 -13.37 -13.86
N ASN A 22 -20.09 -14.36 -13.63
CA ASN A 22 -19.77 -15.58 -12.86
C ASN A 22 -19.13 -16.65 -13.76
N ASN A 23 -17.92 -16.48 -14.20
CA ASN A 23 -17.28 -17.47 -15.04
C ASN A 23 -16.40 -18.42 -14.19
N LYS A 24 -16.96 -19.58 -13.81
CA LYS A 24 -16.32 -20.56 -12.91
C LYS A 24 -15.04 -21.19 -13.47
N ASN A 25 -14.79 -21.09 -14.78
CA ASN A 25 -13.68 -21.78 -15.46
C ASN A 25 -12.53 -20.83 -15.87
N LYS A 26 -12.56 -19.58 -15.48
CA LYS A 26 -11.50 -18.60 -15.76
C LYS A 26 -10.66 -18.35 -14.52
N LYS A 27 -9.41 -17.95 -14.76
CA LYS A 27 -8.57 -17.41 -13.70
C LYS A 27 -9.22 -16.19 -13.05
N ILE A 28 -8.93 -15.98 -11.80
CA ILE A 28 -9.40 -14.81 -11.04
C ILE A 28 -8.60 -13.59 -11.50
N LYS A 29 -9.29 -12.59 -12.01
CA LYS A 29 -8.68 -11.31 -12.38
C LYS A 29 -8.46 -10.46 -11.14
N ILE A 30 -7.20 -10.20 -10.79
CA ILE A 30 -6.84 -9.37 -9.65
C ILE A 30 -6.01 -8.16 -10.08
N GLY A 31 -6.50 -6.96 -9.78
CA GLY A 31 -5.78 -5.71 -9.98
C GLY A 31 -5.20 -5.22 -8.66
N PHE A 32 -3.89 -4.92 -8.63
CA PHE A 32 -3.26 -4.20 -7.53
C PHE A 32 -3.07 -2.75 -7.94
N ILE A 33 -3.69 -1.83 -7.21
CA ILE A 33 -3.63 -0.41 -7.53
C ILE A 33 -2.86 0.37 -6.47
N SER A 34 -1.95 1.24 -6.92
CA SER A 34 -1.15 2.11 -6.06
C SER A 34 -0.75 3.41 -6.76
N GLU A 35 -0.57 4.46 -5.98
CA GLU A 35 0.17 5.67 -6.37
C GLU A 35 1.68 5.49 -6.13
N PHE A 36 2.07 4.55 -5.27
CA PHE A 36 3.43 4.38 -4.75
C PHE A 36 4.15 3.12 -5.26
N PHE A 37 3.76 2.54 -6.39
CA PHE A 37 4.55 1.51 -7.06
C PHE A 37 5.78 2.11 -7.76
N THR A 38 6.58 2.81 -6.94
CA THR A 38 7.84 3.47 -7.30
C THR A 38 8.89 3.14 -6.22
N ASN A 39 9.94 3.94 -6.04
CA ASN A 39 10.88 3.74 -4.93
C ASN A 39 10.27 4.15 -3.58
N HIS A 40 9.28 3.41 -3.14
CA HIS A 40 8.53 3.68 -1.91
C HIS A 40 8.36 2.41 -1.08
N THR A 41 8.05 2.54 0.21
CA THR A 41 7.84 1.40 1.11
C THR A 41 6.68 0.50 0.63
N ILE A 42 5.66 1.06 0.02
CA ILE A 42 4.49 0.32 -0.48
C ILE A 42 4.89 -0.76 -1.48
N ILE A 43 5.74 -0.45 -2.46
CA ILE A 43 6.19 -1.49 -3.40
C ILE A 43 6.97 -2.60 -2.68
N LYS A 44 7.81 -2.23 -1.70
CA LYS A 44 8.58 -3.20 -0.90
C LYS A 44 7.70 -4.13 -0.07
N LEU A 45 6.51 -3.65 0.35
CA LEU A 45 5.52 -4.44 1.08
C LEU A 45 4.83 -5.47 0.16
N PHE A 46 4.45 -5.06 -1.04
CA PHE A 46 3.49 -5.79 -1.86
C PHE A 46 4.08 -6.47 -3.09
N GLU A 47 5.24 -6.04 -3.62
CA GLU A 47 5.81 -6.65 -4.82
C GLU A 47 6.03 -8.15 -4.69
N GLY A 48 6.52 -8.60 -3.54
CA GLY A 48 6.74 -10.02 -3.29
C GLY A 48 5.43 -10.82 -3.16
N LEU A 49 4.40 -10.23 -2.57
CA LEU A 49 3.06 -10.81 -2.52
C LEU A 49 2.49 -10.98 -3.93
N ILE A 50 2.56 -9.92 -4.74
CA ILE A 50 2.07 -9.91 -6.13
C ILE A 50 2.83 -10.96 -6.96
N TYR A 51 4.16 -10.97 -6.86
CA TYR A 51 5.03 -11.86 -7.63
C TYR A 51 4.81 -13.34 -7.31
N LYS A 52 4.46 -13.66 -6.06
CA LYS A 52 4.26 -15.03 -5.59
C LYS A 52 2.85 -15.56 -5.81
N LEU A 53 1.94 -14.78 -6.36
CA LEU A 53 0.62 -15.29 -6.72
C LEU A 53 0.72 -16.41 -7.76
N ASP A 54 -0.09 -17.44 -7.58
CA ASP A 54 -0.16 -18.59 -8.48
C ASP A 54 -0.75 -18.17 -9.83
N LYS A 55 0.10 -18.04 -10.83
CA LYS A 55 -0.28 -17.64 -12.20
C LYS A 55 -1.21 -18.62 -12.90
N SER A 56 -1.36 -19.84 -12.38
CA SER A 56 -2.35 -20.78 -12.91
C SER A 56 -3.78 -20.41 -12.47
N LYS A 57 -3.92 -19.68 -11.35
CA LYS A 57 -5.20 -19.30 -10.74
C LYS A 57 -5.56 -17.83 -10.92
N PHE A 58 -4.56 -16.96 -11.09
CA PHE A 58 -4.73 -15.52 -11.13
C PHE A 58 -4.19 -14.92 -12.42
N ASP A 59 -4.98 -14.01 -13.02
CA ASP A 59 -4.52 -13.04 -13.98
C ASP A 59 -4.29 -11.73 -13.23
N VAL A 60 -3.04 -11.30 -13.18
CA VAL A 60 -2.58 -10.20 -12.30
C VAL A 60 -2.35 -8.94 -13.12
N PHE A 61 -2.96 -7.84 -12.70
CA PHE A 61 -2.84 -6.51 -13.27
C PHE A 61 -2.18 -5.58 -12.26
N VAL A 62 -1.15 -4.85 -12.67
CA VAL A 62 -0.50 -3.83 -11.85
C VAL A 62 -0.95 -2.47 -12.34
N ILE A 63 -1.73 -1.77 -11.52
CA ILE A 63 -2.41 -0.54 -11.89
C ILE A 63 -1.72 0.64 -11.20
N TYR A 64 -1.18 1.54 -11.99
CA TYR A 64 -0.55 2.77 -11.52
C TYR A 64 -1.57 3.91 -11.59
N SER A 65 -1.83 4.57 -10.46
CA SER A 65 -2.85 5.63 -10.35
C SER A 65 -2.57 6.86 -11.24
N HIS A 66 -1.36 6.97 -11.74
CA HIS A 66 -0.96 8.03 -12.68
C HIS A 66 0.13 7.54 -13.64
N LYS A 67 0.14 8.14 -14.82
CA LYS A 67 1.16 7.91 -15.84
C LYS A 67 2.42 8.69 -15.47
N THR A 68 3.57 8.01 -15.44
CA THR A 68 4.86 8.68 -15.28
C THR A 68 5.37 9.19 -16.62
N LEU A 69 6.15 10.28 -16.59
CA LEU A 69 6.82 10.79 -17.78
C LEU A 69 7.86 9.76 -18.25
N PRO A 70 7.86 9.37 -19.55
CA PRO A 70 8.88 8.50 -20.11
C PRO A 70 10.29 9.04 -19.85
N GLY A 71 11.23 8.16 -19.45
CA GLY A 71 12.61 8.54 -19.14
C GLY A 71 12.82 9.26 -17.82
N SER A 72 11.76 9.50 -17.03
CA SER A 72 11.91 10.03 -15.67
C SER A 72 12.51 8.97 -14.74
N ARG A 73 13.11 9.43 -13.61
CA ARG A 73 13.62 8.51 -12.57
C ARG A 73 12.53 7.55 -12.06
N HIS A 74 11.29 8.02 -11.97
CA HIS A 74 10.16 7.17 -11.57
C HIS A 74 9.81 6.13 -12.63
N ASP A 75 9.92 6.47 -13.89
CA ASP A 75 9.71 5.55 -15.01
C ASP A 75 10.81 4.47 -15.05
N GLU A 76 12.06 4.85 -14.82
CA GLU A 76 13.19 3.91 -14.70
C GLU A 76 13.00 2.93 -13.54
N ILE A 77 12.60 3.43 -12.36
CA ILE A 77 12.32 2.59 -11.20
C ILE A 77 11.19 1.61 -11.48
N LYS A 78 10.12 2.04 -12.15
CA LYS A 78 9.02 1.17 -12.54
C LYS A 78 9.49 0.06 -13.48
N ARG A 79 10.27 0.40 -14.50
CA ARG A 79 10.80 -0.58 -15.47
C ARG A 79 11.73 -1.60 -14.83
N ASN A 80 12.49 -1.21 -13.82
CA ASN A 80 13.39 -2.09 -13.07
C ASN A 80 12.67 -2.89 -11.98
N SER A 81 11.40 -2.62 -11.72
CA SER A 81 10.61 -3.40 -10.78
C SER A 81 10.24 -4.76 -11.38
N ILE A 82 10.24 -5.79 -10.53
CA ILE A 82 9.74 -7.12 -10.87
C ILE A 82 8.28 -7.09 -11.34
N LEU A 83 7.51 -6.07 -10.91
CA LEU A 83 6.11 -5.88 -11.28
C LEU A 83 5.95 -5.47 -12.75
N TYR A 84 7.00 -4.97 -13.40
CA TYR A 84 6.94 -4.59 -14.81
C TYR A 84 6.71 -5.79 -15.75
N ASN A 85 6.99 -7.01 -15.29
CA ASN A 85 6.74 -8.26 -16.03
C ASN A 85 5.26 -8.71 -16.01
N TYR A 86 4.38 -7.95 -15.38
CA TYR A 86 2.94 -8.17 -15.40
C TYR A 86 2.26 -7.23 -16.40
N GLU A 87 0.96 -7.41 -16.60
CA GLU A 87 0.18 -6.44 -17.34
C GLU A 87 0.10 -5.13 -16.54
N ASN A 88 0.73 -4.08 -17.07
CA ASN A 88 0.84 -2.79 -16.41
C ASN A 88 -0.18 -1.82 -17.01
N VAL A 89 -1.04 -1.27 -16.16
CA VAL A 89 -2.09 -0.32 -16.49
C VAL A 89 -1.73 1.04 -15.93
N PHE A 90 -1.59 2.04 -16.78
CA PHE A 90 -1.26 3.41 -16.37
C PHE A 90 -2.50 4.29 -16.52
N LEU A 91 -3.07 4.70 -15.40
CA LEU A 91 -4.29 5.52 -15.41
C LEU A 91 -3.99 6.98 -15.79
N PRO A 92 -4.89 7.63 -16.55
CA PRO A 92 -4.79 9.05 -16.86
C PRO A 92 -5.04 9.91 -15.61
N LYS A 93 -4.89 11.24 -15.73
CA LYS A 93 -5.21 12.17 -14.64
C LYS A 93 -6.72 12.34 -14.45
N ASN A 94 -7.46 12.29 -15.56
CA ASN A 94 -8.91 12.48 -15.53
C ASN A 94 -9.60 11.37 -14.75
N PHE A 95 -10.45 11.75 -13.79
CA PHE A 95 -11.10 10.79 -12.89
C PHE A 95 -12.08 9.85 -13.62
N SER A 96 -12.91 10.39 -14.50
CA SER A 96 -13.90 9.62 -15.24
C SER A 96 -13.23 8.59 -16.16
N GLU A 97 -12.17 8.99 -16.85
CA GLU A 97 -11.37 8.08 -17.68
C GLU A 97 -10.71 6.97 -16.86
N LYS A 98 -10.19 7.29 -15.65
CA LYS A 98 -9.67 6.25 -14.73
C LYS A 98 -10.70 5.19 -14.43
N VAL A 99 -11.92 5.63 -14.09
CA VAL A 99 -13.03 4.75 -13.74
C VAL A 99 -13.38 3.84 -14.92
N GLU A 100 -13.53 4.39 -16.11
CA GLU A 100 -13.87 3.59 -17.30
C GLU A 100 -12.78 2.57 -17.63
N ILE A 101 -11.51 2.97 -17.62
CA ILE A 101 -10.40 2.02 -17.82
C ILE A 101 -10.43 0.88 -16.82
N ILE A 102 -10.63 1.14 -15.52
CA ILE A 102 -10.68 0.08 -14.52
C ILE A 102 -11.87 -0.85 -14.76
N LYS A 103 -13.03 -0.31 -15.15
CA LYS A 103 -14.23 -1.08 -15.47
C LYS A 103 -14.03 -2.04 -16.65
N GLU A 104 -13.31 -1.61 -17.70
CA GLU A 104 -13.02 -2.43 -18.88
C GLU A 104 -12.29 -3.73 -18.55
N TYR A 105 -11.45 -3.74 -17.52
CA TYR A 105 -10.75 -4.95 -17.06
C TYR A 105 -11.69 -5.98 -16.43
N ASN A 106 -12.87 -5.59 -15.98
CA ASN A 106 -13.86 -6.46 -15.32
C ASN A 106 -13.20 -7.35 -14.25
N LEU A 107 -12.58 -6.69 -13.27
CA LEU A 107 -11.81 -7.34 -12.22
C LEU A 107 -12.70 -8.09 -11.23
N ASP A 108 -12.29 -9.28 -10.83
CA ASP A 108 -12.91 -10.00 -9.71
C ASP A 108 -12.47 -9.37 -8.40
N ILE A 109 -11.19 -8.98 -8.29
CA ILE A 109 -10.61 -8.36 -7.09
C ILE A 109 -9.86 -7.09 -7.49
N LEU A 110 -10.14 -6.00 -6.78
CA LEU A 110 -9.30 -4.80 -6.82
C LEU A 110 -8.69 -4.58 -5.44
N PHE A 111 -7.37 -4.71 -5.37
CA PHE A 111 -6.59 -4.59 -4.16
C PHE A 111 -5.95 -3.20 -4.09
N TYR A 112 -6.41 -2.40 -3.15
CA TYR A 112 -5.88 -1.08 -2.87
C TYR A 112 -4.75 -1.19 -1.84
N THR A 113 -3.54 -0.82 -2.22
CA THR A 113 -2.37 -0.97 -1.35
C THR A 113 -2.16 0.19 -0.39
N ASP A 114 -2.69 1.38 -0.70
CA ASP A 114 -2.33 2.65 -0.04
C ASP A 114 -3.49 3.68 0.04
N ILE A 115 -4.71 3.24 0.34
CA ILE A 115 -5.94 4.06 0.25
C ILE A 115 -5.78 5.44 0.92
N HIS A 116 -5.35 5.51 2.17
CA HIS A 116 -5.32 6.77 2.93
C HIS A 116 -4.06 7.62 2.67
N MET A 117 -3.16 7.16 1.81
CA MET A 117 -1.95 7.89 1.46
C MET A 117 -2.11 8.71 0.17
N SER A 118 -3.22 8.52 -0.55
CA SER A 118 -3.50 9.15 -1.83
C SER A 118 -4.97 9.56 -1.92
N GLU A 119 -5.22 10.85 -2.13
CA GLU A 119 -6.57 11.37 -2.37
C GLU A 119 -7.17 10.76 -3.65
N ASN A 120 -6.36 10.60 -4.69
CA ASN A 120 -6.81 10.01 -5.95
C ASN A 120 -7.34 8.58 -5.77
N LEU A 121 -6.63 7.76 -5.00
CA LEU A 121 -7.08 6.39 -4.70
C LEU A 121 -8.30 6.39 -3.80
N TYR A 122 -8.33 7.27 -2.80
CA TYR A 122 -9.46 7.37 -1.90
C TYR A 122 -10.78 7.64 -2.66
N PHE A 123 -10.77 8.58 -3.61
CA PHE A 123 -11.96 8.86 -4.41
C PHE A 123 -12.40 7.67 -5.29
N LEU A 124 -11.47 6.90 -5.83
CA LEU A 124 -11.82 5.68 -6.57
C LEU A 124 -12.53 4.64 -5.68
N THR A 125 -12.17 4.56 -4.42
CA THR A 125 -12.79 3.59 -3.49
C THR A 125 -14.26 3.90 -3.17
N LEU A 126 -14.75 5.11 -3.48
CA LEU A 126 -16.16 5.47 -3.30
C LEU A 126 -17.06 4.78 -4.32
N LEU A 127 -16.49 4.23 -5.37
CA LEU A 127 -17.15 3.46 -6.41
C LEU A 127 -16.91 1.96 -6.21
N LYS A 128 -17.83 1.13 -6.72
CA LYS A 128 -17.65 -0.32 -6.75
C LYS A 128 -17.05 -0.70 -8.10
N LEU A 129 -15.72 -0.82 -8.19
CA LEU A 129 -14.96 -1.00 -9.43
C LEU A 129 -14.53 -2.47 -9.67
N ALA A 130 -14.75 -3.34 -8.70
CA ALA A 130 -14.51 -4.78 -8.80
C ALA A 130 -15.54 -5.54 -7.96
N ARG A 131 -15.71 -6.84 -8.23
CA ARG A 131 -16.61 -7.68 -7.42
C ARG A 131 -16.26 -7.61 -5.94
N TYR A 132 -14.96 -7.70 -5.62
CA TYR A 132 -14.42 -7.52 -4.27
C TYR A 132 -13.37 -6.43 -4.26
N GLN A 133 -13.51 -5.49 -3.36
CA GLN A 133 -12.53 -4.44 -3.11
C GLN A 133 -11.85 -4.73 -1.77
N ILE A 134 -10.54 -4.80 -1.77
CA ILE A 134 -9.73 -5.27 -0.65
C ILE A 134 -8.65 -4.25 -0.34
N THR A 135 -8.33 -4.06 0.93
CA THR A 135 -7.14 -3.33 1.37
C THR A 135 -6.38 -4.13 2.42
N SER A 136 -5.21 -3.64 2.83
CA SER A 136 -4.35 -4.25 3.82
C SER A 136 -3.43 -3.21 4.49
N TRP A 137 -2.39 -3.65 5.11
CA TRP A 137 -1.43 -2.92 5.95
C TRP A 137 -0.51 -1.92 5.22
N GLY A 138 -0.81 -1.52 4.00
CA GLY A 138 -0.14 -0.36 3.38
C GLY A 138 -0.42 0.94 4.13
N HIS A 139 -1.63 1.03 4.69
CA HIS A 139 -1.99 1.99 5.73
C HIS A 139 -2.74 1.23 6.84
N PRO A 140 -2.29 1.30 8.10
CA PRO A 140 -2.75 0.40 9.15
C PRO A 140 -4.06 0.83 9.83
N GLU A 141 -4.97 1.44 9.09
CA GLU A 141 -6.26 1.92 9.62
C GLU A 141 -7.43 1.34 8.82
N THR A 142 -8.56 1.15 9.50
CA THR A 142 -9.83 0.86 8.84
C THR A 142 -10.21 2.00 7.90
N THR A 143 -10.81 1.68 6.77
CA THR A 143 -11.15 2.72 5.78
C THR A 143 -12.42 3.49 6.11
N GLY A 144 -13.29 2.92 6.94
CA GLY A 144 -14.63 3.48 7.18
C GLY A 144 -15.51 3.51 5.92
N ASN A 145 -15.08 2.88 4.84
CA ASN A 145 -15.73 2.94 3.55
C ASN A 145 -16.53 1.65 3.26
N PRO A 146 -17.86 1.72 3.13
CA PRO A 146 -18.70 0.55 2.91
C PRO A 146 -18.53 -0.09 1.53
N LYS A 147 -17.75 0.52 0.63
CA LYS A 147 -17.42 -0.06 -0.69
C LYS A 147 -16.17 -0.94 -0.65
N ILE A 148 -15.40 -0.89 0.42
CA ILE A 148 -14.30 -1.84 0.67
C ILE A 148 -14.86 -3.04 1.42
N ASP A 149 -14.81 -4.21 0.80
CA ASP A 149 -15.44 -5.42 1.33
C ASP A 149 -14.59 -6.06 2.43
N PHE A 150 -13.26 -6.07 2.22
CA PHE A 150 -12.36 -6.82 3.09
C PHE A 150 -11.12 -6.01 3.45
N PHE A 151 -10.67 -6.22 4.68
CA PHE A 151 -9.33 -5.86 5.13
C PHE A 151 -8.53 -7.17 5.33
N LEU A 152 -7.47 -7.34 4.55
CA LEU A 152 -6.57 -8.49 4.68
C LEU A 152 -5.57 -8.24 5.81
N SER A 153 -5.66 -9.03 6.88
CA SER A 153 -4.75 -8.98 8.01
C SER A 153 -4.17 -10.36 8.34
N SER A 154 -3.57 -10.51 9.49
CA SER A 154 -2.93 -11.75 9.94
C SER A 154 -3.26 -12.06 11.39
N THR A 155 -3.37 -13.35 11.70
CA THR A 155 -3.45 -13.82 13.08
C THR A 155 -2.22 -13.45 13.92
N LEU A 156 -1.10 -13.08 13.26
CA LEU A 156 0.13 -12.64 13.94
C LEU A 156 0.09 -11.18 14.37
N LEU A 157 -0.84 -10.37 13.81
CA LEU A 157 -0.93 -8.93 14.03
C LEU A 157 -2.15 -8.55 14.86
N GLU A 158 -3.19 -9.38 14.84
CA GLU A 158 -4.45 -9.03 15.46
C GLU A 158 -4.56 -9.55 16.89
N THR A 159 -5.21 -8.77 17.73
CA THR A 159 -5.58 -9.12 19.10
C THR A 159 -7.00 -9.68 19.14
N ASP A 160 -7.44 -10.28 20.25
CA ASP A 160 -8.75 -10.93 20.39
C ASP A 160 -9.95 -10.06 20.01
N ASN A 161 -9.86 -8.76 20.20
CA ASN A 161 -10.94 -7.80 19.93
C ASN A 161 -10.83 -7.08 18.59
N PHE A 162 -10.02 -7.57 17.64
CA PHE A 162 -9.73 -6.86 16.38
C PHE A 162 -10.97 -6.49 15.57
N LYS A 163 -12.00 -7.33 15.54
CA LYS A 163 -13.23 -7.11 14.74
C LYS A 163 -13.91 -5.77 15.03
N LYS A 164 -13.79 -5.25 16.25
CA LYS A 164 -14.38 -3.96 16.64
C LYS A 164 -13.60 -2.75 16.08
N LYS A 165 -12.41 -2.97 15.56
CA LYS A 165 -11.52 -1.90 15.06
C LYS A 165 -11.68 -1.66 13.55
N TYR A 166 -12.40 -2.53 12.86
CA TYR A 166 -12.55 -2.49 11.40
C TYR A 166 -14.00 -2.30 10.99
N SER A 167 -14.24 -1.48 10.00
CA SER A 167 -15.53 -1.35 9.32
C SER A 167 -15.72 -2.42 8.26
N GLU A 168 -14.64 -2.96 7.74
CA GLU A 168 -14.58 -4.00 6.73
C GLU A 168 -14.66 -5.39 7.39
N LYS A 169 -15.02 -6.40 6.58
CA LYS A 169 -14.84 -7.78 6.98
C LYS A 169 -13.36 -8.13 6.97
N VAL A 170 -12.79 -8.52 8.10
CA VAL A 170 -11.38 -8.89 8.19
C VAL A 170 -11.16 -10.32 7.71
N LEU A 171 -10.24 -10.48 6.75
CA LEU A 171 -9.72 -11.77 6.31
C LEU A 171 -8.39 -12.00 7.02
N LEU A 172 -8.33 -13.06 7.85
CA LEU A 172 -7.13 -13.41 8.59
C LEU A 172 -6.31 -14.46 7.84
N SER A 173 -5.09 -14.08 7.49
CA SER A 173 -4.06 -15.02 7.04
C SER A 173 -3.30 -15.62 8.22
N LYS A 174 -2.77 -16.83 8.07
CA LYS A 174 -1.79 -17.41 9.01
C LYS A 174 -0.41 -16.75 8.87
N TYR A 175 -0.16 -16.07 7.76
CA TYR A 175 1.08 -15.37 7.44
C TYR A 175 0.84 -13.87 7.34
N LEU A 176 1.91 -13.09 7.37
CA LEU A 176 1.81 -11.66 7.12
C LEU A 176 1.26 -11.40 5.70
N PRO A 177 0.35 -10.42 5.53
CA PRO A 177 -0.20 -10.06 4.21
C PRO A 177 0.77 -9.21 3.38
N MET A 178 2.05 -9.44 3.55
CA MET A 178 3.14 -8.74 2.89
C MET A 178 4.36 -9.66 2.77
N TYR A 179 5.26 -9.34 1.84
CA TYR A 179 6.48 -10.12 1.66
C TYR A 179 7.66 -9.21 1.32
N PHE A 180 8.63 -9.18 2.21
CA PHE A 180 9.85 -8.40 2.02
C PHE A 180 10.94 -9.25 1.39
N TYR A 181 11.55 -8.73 0.33
CA TYR A 181 12.82 -9.26 -0.14
C TYR A 181 13.95 -8.73 0.75
N LYS A 182 14.94 -9.61 1.02
CA LYS A 182 16.14 -9.18 1.74
C LYS A 182 16.87 -8.11 0.92
N PRO A 183 17.11 -6.92 1.46
CA PRO A 183 17.83 -5.88 0.74
C PRO A 183 19.27 -6.32 0.46
N LYS A 184 19.81 -5.91 -0.69
CA LYS A 184 21.26 -6.06 -0.95
C LYS A 184 22.01 -5.16 0.01
N VAL A 185 22.92 -5.73 0.77
CA VAL A 185 23.79 -4.94 1.66
C VAL A 185 24.76 -4.14 0.78
N ILE A 186 24.60 -2.83 0.80
CA ILE A 186 25.51 -1.91 0.12
C ILE A 186 26.57 -1.53 1.15
N ASN A 187 27.70 -2.21 1.14
CA ASN A 187 28.91 -1.95 1.94
C ASN A 187 28.74 -1.78 3.46
N ASN A 188 29.55 -2.48 4.21
CA ASN A 188 29.80 -2.22 5.63
C ASN A 188 30.63 -0.91 5.73
N LEU A 189 29.99 0.24 5.75
CA LEU A 189 30.65 1.48 6.13
C LEU A 189 31.03 1.35 7.61
N LYS A 190 32.31 1.14 7.87
CA LYS A 190 32.86 1.32 9.22
C LYS A 190 33.05 2.81 9.41
N ASP A 191 32.23 3.42 10.21
CA ASP A 191 32.40 4.80 10.63
C ASP A 191 33.38 4.81 11.82
N GLU A 192 34.62 5.22 11.57
CA GLU A 192 35.65 5.32 12.60
C GLU A 192 35.26 6.25 13.76
N MET A 193 34.41 7.23 13.51
CA MET A 193 33.88 8.13 14.53
C MET A 193 33.00 7.41 15.57
N LEU A 194 32.53 6.19 15.28
CA LEU A 194 31.70 5.38 16.19
C LEU A 194 32.51 4.39 17.02
N VAL A 195 33.80 4.31 16.83
CA VAL A 195 34.67 3.44 17.63
C VAL A 195 34.57 3.84 19.11
N ASN A 196 34.34 2.86 19.98
CA ASN A 196 34.14 3.04 21.43
C ASN A 196 32.93 3.92 21.82
N LYS A 197 31.93 4.08 20.96
CA LYS A 197 30.64 4.74 21.26
C LYS A 197 29.51 3.72 21.25
N ASN A 198 28.53 3.96 22.11
CA ASN A 198 27.26 3.21 22.08
C ASN A 198 26.30 3.95 21.14
N VAL A 199 25.90 3.28 20.07
CA VAL A 199 25.08 3.88 19.01
C VAL A 199 23.61 3.55 19.25
N TYR A 200 22.81 4.56 19.42
CA TYR A 200 21.36 4.49 19.49
C TYR A 200 20.79 5.09 18.20
N SER A 201 20.28 4.25 17.33
CA SER A 201 19.75 4.69 16.04
C SER A 201 18.24 4.79 16.10
N CYS A 202 17.70 5.93 15.70
CA CYS A 202 16.27 6.14 15.48
C CYS A 202 16.00 6.36 13.97
N PRO A 203 15.79 5.30 13.20
CA PRO A 203 15.63 5.37 11.75
C PRO A 203 14.22 5.83 11.37
N GLN A 204 13.79 6.97 11.90
CA GLN A 204 12.48 7.55 11.66
C GLN A 204 12.61 9.02 11.33
N ASN A 205 11.74 9.52 10.45
CA ASN A 205 11.61 10.91 10.12
C ASN A 205 11.19 11.72 11.35
N LEU A 206 11.86 12.87 11.59
CA LEU A 206 11.63 13.72 12.76
C LEU A 206 10.18 14.20 12.89
N ILE A 207 9.50 14.42 11.77
CA ILE A 207 8.08 14.86 11.78
C ILE A 207 7.14 13.84 12.44
N LYS A 208 7.56 12.57 12.53
CA LYS A 208 6.78 11.51 13.17
C LYS A 208 7.09 11.31 14.65
N MET A 209 8.01 12.09 15.21
CA MET A 209 8.40 11.98 16.60
C MET A 209 7.52 12.86 17.49
N HIS A 210 6.93 12.24 18.50
CA HIS A 210 6.23 13.01 19.53
C HIS A 210 7.23 13.69 20.46
N PRO A 211 6.99 14.94 20.93
CA PRO A 211 7.92 15.67 21.81
C PRO A 211 8.30 14.93 23.09
N SER A 212 7.42 14.06 23.61
CA SER A 212 7.75 13.22 24.79
C SER A 212 8.91 12.23 24.54
N PHE A 213 9.28 11.98 23.30
CA PHE A 213 10.43 11.13 22.96
C PHE A 213 11.76 11.77 23.40
N ASP A 214 11.82 13.10 23.53
CA ASP A 214 12.98 13.82 24.02
C ASP A 214 13.35 13.41 25.45
N ILE A 215 12.36 12.99 26.25
CA ILE A 215 12.58 12.49 27.62
C ILE A 215 13.40 11.18 27.54
N ALA A 216 13.06 10.27 26.66
CA ALA A 216 13.80 9.00 26.49
C ALA A 216 15.24 9.27 26.02
N ILE A 217 15.42 10.21 25.08
CA ILE A 217 16.75 10.59 24.59
C ILE A 217 17.58 11.19 25.71
N LYS A 218 17.00 12.10 26.49
CA LYS A 218 17.65 12.71 27.65
C LYS A 218 18.10 11.67 28.67
N GLU A 219 17.26 10.69 28.96
CA GLU A 219 17.61 9.59 29.89
C GLU A 219 18.75 8.73 29.36
N ILE A 220 18.74 8.37 28.08
CA ILE A 220 19.84 7.63 27.44
C ILE A 220 21.16 8.39 27.59
N LEU A 221 21.19 9.67 27.20
CA LEU A 221 22.37 10.49 27.23
C LEU A 221 22.88 10.74 28.67
N ASN A 222 21.99 10.77 29.65
CA ASN A 222 22.37 10.90 31.07
C ASN A 222 22.97 9.62 31.62
N LYS A 223 22.40 8.47 31.30
CA LYS A 223 22.82 7.14 31.82
C LYS A 223 24.06 6.60 31.12
N ASP A 224 24.19 6.86 29.83
CA ASP A 224 25.29 6.39 29.00
C ASP A 224 26.14 7.55 28.47
N LYS A 225 27.30 7.80 29.08
CA LYS A 225 28.22 8.87 28.68
C LYS A 225 28.92 8.62 27.34
N LYS A 226 28.85 7.37 26.81
CA LYS A 226 29.37 7.02 25.50
C LYS A 226 28.30 7.05 24.41
N ALA A 227 27.05 7.32 24.76
CA ALA A 227 25.93 7.32 23.82
C ALA A 227 26.10 8.34 22.68
N ARG A 228 25.70 7.91 21.49
CA ARG A 228 25.46 8.75 20.32
C ARG A 228 24.07 8.39 19.77
N VAL A 229 23.23 9.39 19.65
CA VAL A 229 21.87 9.20 19.11
C VAL A 229 21.84 9.72 17.68
N TYR A 230 21.40 8.89 16.74
CA TYR A 230 21.33 9.20 15.33
C TYR A 230 19.89 9.23 14.85
N PHE A 231 19.57 10.26 14.09
CA PHE A 231 18.30 10.45 13.41
C PHE A 231 18.51 10.47 11.90
N ILE A 232 17.46 10.13 11.14
CA ILE A 232 17.47 10.32 9.70
C ILE A 232 17.27 11.81 9.42
N LYS A 233 18.15 12.40 8.62
CA LYS A 233 17.97 13.72 8.05
C LYS A 233 17.14 13.58 6.76
N ASP A 234 16.09 14.39 6.63
CA ASP A 234 15.31 14.56 5.40
C ASP A 234 16.06 15.39 4.37
#